data_4634762429ba86ea1f72aea97ffb6431
#
_entry.id   4634762429ba86ea1f72aea97ffb6431
#
_cell.length_a   1.000
_cell.length_b   1.000
_cell.length_c   1.000
_cell.angle_alpha   90.00
_cell.angle_beta   90.00
_cell.angle_gamma   90.00
#
_symmetry.space_group_name_H-M   'P 1'
#
loop_
_entity.id
_entity.type
_entity.pdbx_description
1 polymer ?
#
loop_
_entity_poly.entity_id
_entity_poly.type
_entity_poly.pdbx_seq_one_letter_code
_entity_poly.pdbx_strand_id
1 'polypeptide(L)'
;MLTMSVAAKTILEIEIGVVGGEEDGIEAKHDAKLYSTPEDALLTVETLGTDANARYLVAATFGNVHGVYKPGNVVLQPKILATLQEAVSKKLGLAAGSKPMDLVFHGGSGSLLSEIRESLDYGVIKMNVDTDTQYAFTRPVVDHMLKNYDGVLKIDGEVGNKKAYDPRAWGKAAEAGMAARVARACEDLRSTGTSSLK
;
A
#
# COMPACT_ATOMS: atom_id res chain seq x y z
N MET A 1 -17.85 -14.97 -3.76
CA MET A 1 -17.11 -13.81 -4.32
C MET A 1 -16.11 -14.23 -5.39
N LEU A 2 -15.22 -15.23 -5.17
CA LEU A 2 -14.21 -15.60 -6.17
C LEU A 2 -14.83 -15.97 -7.54
N THR A 3 -15.90 -16.78 -7.58
CA THR A 3 -16.62 -17.13 -8.81
C THR A 3 -17.13 -15.90 -9.56
N MET A 4 -17.58 -14.87 -8.83
CA MET A 4 -18.04 -13.61 -9.43
C MET A 4 -16.88 -12.82 -10.01
N SER A 5 -15.74 -12.76 -9.31
CA SER A 5 -14.54 -12.09 -9.78
C SER A 5 -13.99 -12.74 -11.05
N VAL A 6 -13.96 -14.07 -11.09
CA VAL A 6 -13.56 -14.83 -12.29
C VAL A 6 -14.49 -14.52 -13.48
N ALA A 7 -15.82 -14.54 -13.24
CA ALA A 7 -16.79 -14.20 -14.29
C ALA A 7 -16.64 -12.75 -14.78
N ALA A 8 -16.33 -11.82 -13.88
CA ALA A 8 -16.10 -10.41 -14.21
C ALA A 8 -14.69 -10.14 -14.77
N LYS A 9 -13.82 -11.14 -14.85
CA LYS A 9 -12.39 -11.00 -15.23
C LYS A 9 -11.64 -9.98 -14.35
N THR A 10 -11.94 -9.98 -13.06
CA THR A 10 -11.25 -9.19 -12.04
C THR A 10 -10.51 -10.10 -11.07
N ILE A 11 -9.50 -9.57 -10.38
CA ILE A 11 -8.77 -10.29 -9.33
C ILE A 11 -9.43 -9.96 -8.00
N LEU A 12 -9.79 -10.99 -7.23
CA LEU A 12 -10.26 -10.84 -5.86
C LEU A 12 -9.07 -10.54 -4.95
N GLU A 13 -9.18 -9.53 -4.11
CA GLU A 13 -8.27 -9.31 -2.98
C GLU A 13 -9.02 -9.57 -1.69
N ILE A 14 -8.42 -10.32 -0.80
CA ILE A 14 -8.95 -10.62 0.54
C ILE A 14 -7.92 -10.21 1.58
N GLU A 15 -8.38 -9.93 2.79
CA GLU A 15 -7.52 -9.68 3.95
C GLU A 15 -7.66 -10.81 4.97
N ILE A 16 -6.54 -11.27 5.50
CA ILE A 16 -6.46 -12.24 6.60
C ILE A 16 -5.77 -11.59 7.81
N GLY A 17 -6.41 -11.66 8.97
CA GLY A 17 -6.02 -10.89 10.15
C GLY A 17 -6.70 -9.51 10.17
N VAL A 18 -6.14 -8.59 10.93
CA VAL A 18 -6.61 -7.20 11.07
C VAL A 18 -5.45 -6.24 10.95
N VAL A 19 -5.52 -5.31 9.99
CA VAL A 19 -4.55 -4.21 9.91
C VAL A 19 -4.86 -3.21 11.04
N GLY A 20 -3.85 -2.85 11.82
CA GLY A 20 -3.98 -1.89 12.91
C GLY A 20 -4.03 -0.44 12.41
N GLY A 21 -4.25 0.51 13.32
CA GLY A 21 -4.22 1.94 13.06
C GLY A 21 -5.57 2.58 12.82
N GLU A 22 -5.57 3.76 12.21
CA GLU A 22 -6.76 4.53 11.90
C GLU A 22 -6.97 4.59 10.39
N GLU A 23 -8.14 4.14 9.94
CA GLU A 23 -8.61 4.26 8.57
C GLU A 23 -10.04 4.82 8.58
N ASP A 24 -10.29 5.88 7.83
CA ASP A 24 -11.60 6.57 7.73
C ASP A 24 -12.22 6.94 9.09
N GLY A 25 -11.40 7.31 10.07
CA GLY A 25 -11.87 7.68 11.43
C GLY A 25 -12.20 6.50 12.34
N ILE A 26 -11.85 5.27 11.94
CA ILE A 26 -12.00 4.06 12.75
C ILE A 26 -10.64 3.63 13.26
N GLU A 27 -10.45 3.65 14.58
CA GLU A 27 -9.21 3.21 15.24
C GLU A 27 -9.28 1.71 15.58
N ALA A 28 -8.35 0.93 15.02
CA ALA A 28 -8.21 -0.49 15.36
C ALA A 28 -7.25 -0.66 16.55
N LYS A 29 -7.66 -1.47 17.54
CA LYS A 29 -6.82 -1.76 18.72
C LYS A 29 -5.65 -2.65 18.36
N HIS A 30 -4.50 -2.36 18.96
CA HIS A 30 -3.32 -3.23 18.92
C HIS A 30 -3.58 -4.52 19.73
N ASP A 31 -3.88 -5.61 19.05
CA ASP A 31 -4.05 -6.94 19.66
C ASP A 31 -3.31 -8.02 18.86
N ALA A 32 -3.41 -9.29 19.31
CA ALA A 32 -2.76 -10.43 18.66
C ALA A 32 -3.25 -10.68 17.21
N LYS A 33 -4.36 -10.08 16.79
CA LYS A 33 -4.90 -10.22 15.43
C LYS A 33 -4.14 -9.41 14.37
N LEU A 34 -3.18 -8.58 14.80
CA LEU A 34 -2.27 -7.85 13.89
C LEU A 34 -1.29 -8.76 13.15
N TYR A 35 -1.32 -10.05 13.42
CA TYR A 35 -0.41 -11.02 12.81
C TYR A 35 -1.20 -12.18 12.23
N SER A 36 -1.12 -12.35 10.91
CA SER A 36 -1.68 -13.52 10.23
C SER A 36 -0.93 -14.78 10.63
N THR A 37 -1.64 -15.89 10.75
CA THR A 37 -1.10 -17.19 11.15
C THR A 37 -0.99 -18.16 9.97
N PRO A 38 -0.15 -19.20 10.06
CA PRO A 38 -0.14 -20.26 9.06
C PRO A 38 -1.51 -20.91 8.86
N GLU A 39 -2.32 -21.02 9.91
CA GLU A 39 -3.69 -21.56 9.89
C GLU A 39 -4.61 -20.71 9.02
N ASP A 40 -4.50 -19.36 9.11
CA ASP A 40 -5.26 -18.44 8.26
C ASP A 40 -4.92 -18.63 6.78
N ALA A 41 -3.63 -18.78 6.47
CA ALA A 41 -3.15 -19.02 5.12
C ALA A 41 -3.63 -20.37 4.56
N LEU A 42 -3.58 -21.43 5.37
CA LEU A 42 -4.06 -22.76 5.00
C LEU A 42 -5.57 -22.75 4.77
N LEU A 43 -6.35 -22.13 5.66
CA LEU A 43 -7.80 -21.99 5.51
C LEU A 43 -8.16 -21.22 4.23
N THR A 44 -7.38 -20.18 3.90
CA THR A 44 -7.55 -19.43 2.67
C THR A 44 -7.42 -20.30 1.43
N VAL A 45 -6.33 -21.07 1.35
CA VAL A 45 -6.07 -21.96 0.21
C VAL A 45 -7.06 -23.12 0.15
N GLU A 46 -7.47 -23.67 1.29
CA GLU A 46 -8.50 -24.70 1.36
C GLU A 46 -9.88 -24.22 0.90
N THR A 47 -10.19 -22.94 1.20
CA THR A 47 -11.48 -22.34 0.86
C THR A 47 -11.55 -21.86 -0.59
N LEU A 48 -10.50 -21.20 -1.07
CA LEU A 48 -10.48 -20.56 -2.38
C LEU A 48 -9.82 -21.41 -3.47
N GLY A 49 -9.02 -22.40 -3.07
CA GLY A 49 -8.29 -23.27 -3.99
C GLY A 49 -7.03 -22.63 -4.57
N THR A 50 -6.45 -23.30 -5.57
CA THR A 50 -5.20 -22.91 -6.24
C THR A 50 -5.34 -22.95 -7.76
N ASP A 51 -6.55 -22.76 -8.30
CA ASP A 51 -6.79 -22.74 -9.74
C ASP A 51 -6.13 -21.48 -10.35
N ALA A 52 -5.26 -21.69 -11.32
CA ALA A 52 -4.57 -20.62 -12.03
C ALA A 52 -5.53 -19.65 -12.76
N ASN A 53 -6.74 -20.08 -13.12
CA ASN A 53 -7.77 -19.25 -13.73
C ASN A 53 -8.62 -18.48 -12.69
N ALA A 54 -8.49 -18.80 -11.43
CA ALA A 54 -9.21 -18.19 -10.32
C ALA A 54 -8.22 -17.56 -9.31
N ARG A 55 -7.22 -16.82 -9.81
CA ARG A 55 -6.21 -16.14 -8.98
C ARG A 55 -6.85 -15.09 -8.09
N TYR A 56 -6.32 -14.99 -6.90
CA TYR A 56 -6.67 -13.97 -5.90
C TYR A 56 -5.41 -13.45 -5.21
N LEU A 57 -5.53 -12.30 -4.58
CA LEU A 57 -4.49 -11.67 -3.79
C LEU A 57 -4.84 -11.79 -2.31
N VAL A 58 -3.84 -11.95 -1.47
CA VAL A 58 -4.01 -12.08 -0.01
C VAL A 58 -3.26 -10.97 0.71
N ALA A 59 -3.98 -10.04 1.29
CA ALA A 59 -3.44 -9.04 2.19
C ALA A 59 -3.23 -9.71 3.55
N ALA A 60 -1.97 -10.05 3.83
CA ALA A 60 -1.56 -10.62 5.11
C ALA A 60 -1.15 -9.52 6.09
N THR A 61 -1.46 -9.73 7.37
CA THR A 61 -1.05 -8.83 8.44
C THR A 61 0.21 -9.35 9.13
N PHE A 62 1.21 -8.50 9.22
CA PHE A 62 2.51 -8.81 9.82
C PHE A 62 3.06 -7.64 10.66
N GLY A 63 2.13 -6.89 11.31
CA GLY A 63 2.39 -5.71 12.11
C GLY A 63 2.22 -4.40 11.32
N ASN A 64 1.73 -4.47 10.09
CA ASN A 64 1.37 -3.32 9.28
C ASN A 64 0.13 -2.61 9.82
N VAL A 65 0.11 -1.30 9.65
CA VAL A 65 -0.93 -0.42 10.21
C VAL A 65 -1.25 0.70 9.22
N HIS A 66 -2.48 1.20 9.26
CA HIS A 66 -2.90 2.35 8.46
C HIS A 66 -2.63 3.67 9.19
N GLY A 67 -2.39 4.75 8.43
CA GLY A 67 -2.27 6.11 8.96
C GLY A 67 -0.83 6.62 9.06
N VAL A 68 -0.65 7.67 9.88
CA VAL A 68 0.63 8.34 10.10
C VAL A 68 1.25 7.82 11.39
N TYR A 69 2.43 7.22 11.29
CA TYR A 69 3.17 6.73 12.44
C TYR A 69 4.50 7.43 12.60
N LYS A 70 4.91 7.63 13.85
CA LYS A 70 6.30 7.97 14.14
C LYS A 70 7.17 6.75 13.84
N PRO A 71 8.31 6.92 13.15
CA PRO A 71 9.25 5.83 12.97
C PRO A 71 9.55 5.12 14.27
N GLY A 72 9.44 3.79 14.29
CA GLY A 72 9.68 2.97 15.47
C GLY A 72 8.44 2.59 16.29
N ASN A 73 7.25 3.14 16.01
CA ASN A 73 6.01 2.73 16.68
C ASN A 73 5.36 1.49 16.03
N VAL A 74 5.74 1.18 14.81
CA VAL A 74 5.26 0.01 14.08
C VAL A 74 6.41 -0.98 14.00
N VAL A 75 6.19 -2.19 14.46
CA VAL A 75 7.17 -3.27 14.36
C VAL A 75 6.66 -4.27 13.33
N LEU A 76 7.10 -4.09 12.09
CA LEU A 76 6.84 -5.07 11.05
C LEU A 76 7.64 -6.35 11.31
N GLN A 77 7.03 -7.48 11.01
CA GLN A 77 7.64 -8.79 11.08
C GLN A 77 7.53 -9.52 9.74
N PRO A 78 8.28 -9.10 8.70
CA PRO A 78 8.17 -9.67 7.35
C PRO A 78 8.36 -11.19 7.31
N LYS A 79 9.11 -11.77 8.26
CA LYS A 79 9.29 -13.22 8.40
C LYS A 79 8.00 -14.00 8.58
N ILE A 80 6.94 -13.38 9.09
CA ILE A 80 5.61 -14.00 9.12
C ILE A 80 5.18 -14.39 7.72
N LEU A 81 5.40 -13.53 6.72
CA LEU A 81 5.07 -13.82 5.33
C LEU A 81 5.80 -15.07 4.82
N ALA A 82 7.06 -15.26 5.21
CA ALA A 82 7.82 -16.47 4.89
C ALA A 82 7.17 -17.73 5.50
N THR A 83 6.73 -17.65 6.77
CA THR A 83 6.08 -18.79 7.43
C THR A 83 4.73 -19.16 6.81
N LEU A 84 3.96 -18.16 6.34
CA LEU A 84 2.71 -18.39 5.60
C LEU A 84 3.00 -19.12 4.27
N GLN A 85 3.96 -18.64 3.49
CA GLN A 85 4.37 -19.25 2.22
C GLN A 85 4.87 -20.70 2.43
N GLU A 86 5.67 -20.91 3.47
CA GLU A 86 6.20 -22.25 3.80
C GLU A 86 5.08 -23.23 4.18
N ALA A 87 4.13 -22.82 5.00
CA ALA A 87 2.99 -23.64 5.41
C ALA A 87 2.16 -24.08 4.19
N VAL A 88 1.83 -23.14 3.30
CA VAL A 88 1.07 -23.42 2.08
C VAL A 88 1.90 -24.28 1.11
N SER A 89 3.20 -23.99 0.93
CA SER A 89 4.07 -24.80 0.08
C SER A 89 4.13 -26.25 0.54
N LYS A 90 4.26 -26.48 1.85
CA LYS A 90 4.26 -27.82 2.44
C LYS A 90 2.93 -28.55 2.22
N LYS A 91 1.81 -27.84 2.40
CA LYS A 91 0.46 -28.39 2.16
C LYS A 91 0.26 -28.83 0.72
N LEU A 92 0.80 -28.07 -0.23
CA LEU A 92 0.69 -28.33 -1.67
C LEU A 92 1.79 -29.23 -2.23
N GLY A 93 2.73 -29.69 -1.40
CA GLY A 93 3.85 -30.54 -1.84
C GLY A 93 4.84 -29.82 -2.78
N LEU A 94 4.97 -28.51 -2.66
CA LEU A 94 5.87 -27.69 -3.49
C LEU A 94 7.29 -27.68 -2.94
N ALA A 95 8.26 -27.30 -3.77
CA ALA A 95 9.65 -27.18 -3.38
C ALA A 95 9.85 -26.14 -2.25
N ALA A 96 10.86 -26.35 -1.41
CA ALA A 96 11.24 -25.37 -0.39
C ALA A 96 11.57 -24.01 -1.03
N GLY A 97 11.10 -22.93 -0.40
CA GLY A 97 11.26 -21.57 -0.91
C GLY A 97 10.25 -21.16 -2.01
N SER A 98 9.30 -22.05 -2.36
CA SER A 98 8.18 -21.67 -3.24
C SER A 98 7.33 -20.57 -2.59
N LYS A 99 6.72 -19.72 -3.43
CA LYS A 99 5.84 -18.63 -3.01
C LYS A 99 4.48 -18.79 -3.68
N PRO A 100 3.65 -19.75 -3.21
CA PRO A 100 2.38 -20.07 -3.87
C PRO A 100 1.31 -19.00 -3.72
N MET A 101 1.46 -18.07 -2.76
CA MET A 101 0.49 -17.01 -2.53
C MET A 101 0.98 -15.69 -3.10
N ASP A 102 0.11 -14.98 -3.82
CA ASP A 102 0.31 -13.60 -4.24
C ASP A 102 -0.06 -12.68 -3.06
N LEU A 103 0.94 -12.17 -2.33
CA LEU A 103 0.73 -11.40 -1.11
C LEU A 103 0.61 -9.89 -1.38
N VAL A 104 -0.20 -9.22 -0.55
CA VAL A 104 -0.39 -7.77 -0.55
C VAL A 104 0.05 -7.20 0.79
N PHE A 105 0.75 -6.08 0.74
CA PHE A 105 1.15 -5.29 1.89
C PHE A 105 0.25 -4.05 2.00
N HIS A 106 -0.70 -4.06 2.94
CA HIS A 106 -1.49 -2.88 3.31
C HIS A 106 -0.72 -1.98 4.27
N GLY A 107 -1.05 -0.69 4.31
CA GLY A 107 -0.46 0.27 5.24
C GLY A 107 1.05 0.44 5.07
N GLY A 108 1.52 0.52 3.83
CA GLY A 108 2.95 0.60 3.51
C GLY A 108 3.62 1.94 3.77
N SER A 109 2.85 3.03 3.95
CA SER A 109 3.41 4.35 4.27
C SER A 109 4.17 4.35 5.59
N GLY A 110 5.36 4.97 5.62
CA GLY A 110 6.19 5.05 6.82
C GLY A 110 7.01 3.81 7.18
N SER A 111 6.90 2.72 6.40
CA SER A 111 7.70 1.51 6.59
C SER A 111 9.17 1.72 6.22
N LEU A 112 10.07 1.01 6.90
CA LEU A 112 11.49 1.03 6.57
C LEU A 112 11.73 0.33 5.21
N LEU A 113 12.64 0.88 4.40
CA LEU A 113 12.97 0.31 3.09
C LEU A 113 13.48 -1.12 3.18
N SER A 114 14.22 -1.46 4.25
CA SER A 114 14.68 -2.83 4.50
C SER A 114 13.53 -3.81 4.70
N GLU A 115 12.50 -3.41 5.44
CA GLU A 115 11.30 -4.23 5.68
C GLU A 115 10.45 -4.39 4.43
N ILE A 116 10.31 -3.30 3.64
CA ILE A 116 9.65 -3.37 2.34
C ILE A 116 10.36 -4.39 1.45
N ARG A 117 11.68 -4.30 1.31
CA ARG A 117 12.46 -5.20 0.46
C ARG A 117 12.42 -6.64 0.94
N GLU A 118 12.48 -6.86 2.25
CA GLU A 118 12.34 -8.20 2.84
C GLU A 118 10.96 -8.79 2.55
N SER A 119 9.89 -8.00 2.63
CA SER A 119 8.54 -8.47 2.30
C SER A 119 8.38 -8.89 0.83
N LEU A 120 9.05 -8.18 -0.10
CA LEU A 120 9.10 -8.58 -1.51
C LEU A 120 9.80 -9.94 -1.69
N ASP A 121 10.86 -10.19 -0.90
CA ASP A 121 11.57 -11.46 -0.93
C ASP A 121 10.69 -12.62 -0.45
N TYR A 122 9.61 -12.35 0.28
CA TYR A 122 8.63 -13.34 0.75
C TYR A 122 7.34 -13.39 -0.09
N GLY A 123 7.30 -12.72 -1.23
CA GLY A 123 6.20 -12.87 -2.20
C GLY A 123 5.13 -11.77 -2.15
N VAL A 124 5.42 -10.63 -1.56
CA VAL A 124 4.58 -9.43 -1.75
C VAL A 124 4.73 -8.95 -3.18
N ILE A 125 3.61 -8.86 -3.89
CA ILE A 125 3.55 -8.40 -5.29
C ILE A 125 2.83 -7.06 -5.45
N LYS A 126 2.14 -6.59 -4.42
CA LYS A 126 1.40 -5.33 -4.37
C LYS A 126 1.60 -4.68 -3.00
N MET A 127 1.81 -3.38 -2.96
CA MET A 127 1.85 -2.60 -1.73
C MET A 127 0.94 -1.38 -1.85
N ASN A 128 0.11 -1.14 -0.83
CA ASN A 128 -0.74 0.03 -0.77
C ASN A 128 0.01 1.17 -0.05
N VAL A 129 0.14 2.30 -0.74
CA VAL A 129 0.78 3.52 -0.22
C VAL A 129 -0.20 4.68 -0.43
N ASP A 130 -0.79 5.21 0.64
CA ASP A 130 -1.74 6.31 0.58
C ASP A 130 -1.20 7.56 1.28
N THR A 131 -0.97 7.51 2.58
CA THR A 131 -0.58 8.67 3.40
C THR A 131 0.63 9.43 2.84
N ASP A 132 1.67 8.74 2.40
CA ASP A 132 2.85 9.37 1.82
C ASP A 132 2.54 10.09 0.50
N THR A 133 1.63 9.54 -0.31
CA THR A 133 1.23 10.16 -1.59
C THR A 133 0.32 11.34 -1.37
N GLN A 134 -0.60 11.28 -0.39
CA GLN A 134 -1.39 12.43 0.04
C GLN A 134 -0.48 13.59 0.48
N TYR A 135 0.51 13.30 1.33
CA TYR A 135 1.48 14.29 1.79
C TYR A 135 2.28 14.89 0.63
N ALA A 136 2.78 14.04 -0.27
CA ALA A 136 3.57 14.47 -1.43
C ALA A 136 2.78 15.37 -2.38
N PHE A 137 1.46 15.19 -2.49
CA PHE A 137 0.57 16.06 -3.24
C PHE A 137 0.29 17.36 -2.48
N THR A 138 -0.05 17.28 -1.20
CA THR A 138 -0.52 18.42 -0.40
C THR A 138 0.60 19.38 -0.04
N ARG A 139 1.80 18.90 0.26
CA ARG A 139 2.93 19.73 0.69
C ARG A 139 3.30 20.84 -0.29
N PRO A 140 3.41 20.60 -1.61
CA PRO A 140 3.66 21.66 -2.59
C PRO A 140 2.51 22.67 -2.71
N VAL A 141 1.26 22.24 -2.50
CA VAL A 141 0.10 23.15 -2.47
C VAL A 141 0.25 24.16 -1.34
N VAL A 142 0.51 23.65 -0.12
CA VAL A 142 0.71 24.50 1.07
C VAL A 142 1.88 25.48 0.86
N ASP A 143 3.01 24.98 0.34
CA ASP A 143 4.17 25.83 0.05
C ASP A 143 3.82 26.97 -0.96
N HIS A 144 3.08 26.62 -2.02
CA HIS A 144 2.62 27.61 -2.99
C HIS A 144 1.69 28.67 -2.36
N MET A 145 0.72 28.22 -1.54
CA MET A 145 -0.23 29.12 -0.88
C MET A 145 0.46 30.07 0.10
N LEU A 146 1.39 29.57 0.91
CA LEU A 146 2.11 30.38 1.89
C LEU A 146 3.06 31.39 1.23
N LYS A 147 3.75 31.00 0.14
CA LYS A 147 4.63 31.90 -0.62
C LYS A 147 3.87 32.99 -1.39
N ASN A 148 2.63 32.76 -1.74
CA ASN A 148 1.81 33.65 -2.54
C ASN A 148 0.58 34.16 -1.78
N TYR A 149 0.65 34.22 -0.47
CA TYR A 149 -0.49 34.54 0.41
C TYR A 149 -1.28 35.77 -0.08
N ASP A 150 -0.60 36.93 -0.28
CA ASP A 150 -1.23 38.18 -0.72
C ASP A 150 -1.81 38.10 -2.15
N GLY A 151 -1.22 37.29 -3.01
CA GLY A 151 -1.70 37.04 -4.36
C GLY A 151 -2.88 36.10 -4.46
N VAL A 152 -3.01 35.17 -3.50
CA VAL A 152 -4.06 34.15 -3.47
C VAL A 152 -5.36 34.71 -2.88
N LEU A 153 -5.26 35.61 -1.89
CA LEU A 153 -6.40 36.20 -1.21
C LEU A 153 -6.81 37.52 -1.86
N LYS A 154 -8.14 37.79 -1.86
CA LYS A 154 -8.70 39.10 -2.10
C LYS A 154 -8.84 39.83 -0.78
N ILE A 155 -8.29 41.01 -0.66
CA ILE A 155 -8.41 41.89 0.51
C ILE A 155 -9.18 43.16 0.07
N ASP A 156 -10.28 43.45 0.71
CA ASP A 156 -11.05 44.71 0.62
C ASP A 156 -11.27 45.26 -0.83
N GLY A 157 -11.77 44.38 -1.71
CA GLY A 157 -12.12 44.77 -3.09
C GLY A 157 -10.95 44.72 -4.08
N GLU A 158 -9.74 44.41 -3.64
CA GLU A 158 -8.62 44.17 -4.54
C GLU A 158 -8.75 42.82 -5.27
N VAL A 159 -8.19 42.76 -6.47
CA VAL A 159 -8.14 41.56 -7.27
C VAL A 159 -6.81 40.87 -7.01
N GLY A 160 -6.86 39.66 -6.43
CA GLY A 160 -5.67 38.82 -6.22
C GLY A 160 -4.94 38.53 -7.56
N ASN A 161 -3.72 38.03 -7.45
CA ASN A 161 -2.92 37.66 -8.60
C ASN A 161 -3.43 36.31 -9.18
N LYS A 162 -4.09 36.40 -10.35
CA LYS A 162 -4.63 35.19 -11.02
C LYS A 162 -3.58 34.09 -11.22
N LYS A 163 -2.33 34.46 -11.51
CA LYS A 163 -1.24 33.47 -11.68
C LYS A 163 -0.92 32.72 -10.39
N ALA A 164 -1.21 33.31 -9.23
CA ALA A 164 -0.98 32.69 -7.94
C ALA A 164 -2.17 31.80 -7.52
N TYR A 165 -3.42 32.26 -7.70
CA TYR A 165 -4.58 31.49 -7.26
C TYR A 165 -5.13 30.51 -8.30
N ASP A 166 -4.69 30.55 -9.55
CA ASP A 166 -5.12 29.59 -10.58
C ASP A 166 -4.76 28.16 -10.17
N PRO A 167 -5.75 27.24 -10.06
CA PRO A 167 -5.50 25.85 -9.67
C PRO A 167 -4.43 25.14 -10.51
N ARG A 168 -4.28 25.53 -11.76
CA ARG A 168 -3.25 24.97 -12.64
C ARG A 168 -1.83 25.34 -12.21
N ALA A 169 -1.65 26.44 -11.48
CA ALA A 169 -0.33 26.84 -10.98
C ALA A 169 0.11 25.95 -9.82
N TRP A 170 -0.69 25.88 -8.76
CA TRP A 170 -0.37 25.04 -7.60
C TRP A 170 -0.62 23.54 -7.85
N GLY A 171 -1.59 23.20 -8.74
CA GLY A 171 -1.85 21.83 -9.13
C GLY A 171 -0.65 21.17 -9.83
N LYS A 172 0.04 21.86 -10.73
CA LYS A 172 1.27 21.34 -11.37
C LYS A 172 2.37 21.05 -10.36
N ALA A 173 2.51 21.85 -9.32
CA ALA A 173 3.49 21.59 -8.25
C ALA A 173 3.09 20.34 -7.45
N ALA A 174 1.79 20.17 -7.17
CA ALA A 174 1.26 19.00 -6.49
C ALA A 174 1.44 17.71 -7.32
N GLU A 175 1.13 17.77 -8.62
CA GLU A 175 1.34 16.65 -9.56
C GLU A 175 2.82 16.23 -9.61
N ALA A 176 3.74 17.18 -9.67
CA ALA A 176 5.17 16.90 -9.68
C ALA A 176 5.63 16.23 -8.37
N GLY A 177 5.12 16.68 -7.22
CA GLY A 177 5.39 16.07 -5.92
C GLY A 177 4.88 14.63 -5.85
N MET A 178 3.63 14.40 -6.28
CA MET A 178 3.04 13.07 -6.37
C MET A 178 3.83 12.16 -7.31
N ALA A 179 4.15 12.62 -8.52
CA ALA A 179 4.90 11.85 -9.51
C ALA A 179 6.27 11.41 -8.98
N ALA A 180 6.99 12.31 -8.30
CA ALA A 180 8.28 11.99 -7.68
C ALA A 180 8.13 10.91 -6.60
N ARG A 181 7.08 10.99 -5.76
CA ARG A 181 6.83 9.98 -4.71
C ARG A 181 6.46 8.62 -5.31
N VAL A 182 5.63 8.60 -6.35
CA VAL A 182 5.26 7.36 -7.05
C VAL A 182 6.47 6.72 -7.73
N ALA A 183 7.29 7.52 -8.43
CA ALA A 183 8.53 7.02 -9.03
C ALA A 183 9.45 6.38 -7.97
N ARG A 184 9.60 7.02 -6.82
CA ARG A 184 10.35 6.48 -5.69
C ARG A 184 9.75 5.17 -5.18
N ALA A 185 8.43 5.06 -5.08
CA ALA A 185 7.78 3.80 -4.69
C ALA A 185 8.08 2.67 -5.69
N CYS A 186 8.08 2.97 -7.00
CA CYS A 186 8.46 1.99 -8.02
C CYS A 186 9.91 1.50 -7.87
N GLU A 187 10.85 2.38 -7.51
CA GLU A 187 12.24 2.00 -7.20
C GLU A 187 12.33 1.11 -5.96
N ASP A 188 11.66 1.51 -4.88
CA ASP A 188 11.66 0.79 -3.60
C ASP A 188 11.06 -0.61 -3.75
N LEU A 189 10.04 -0.76 -4.59
CA LEU A 189 9.35 -2.01 -4.92
C LEU A 189 10.01 -2.83 -6.05
N ARG A 190 11.20 -2.45 -6.51
CA ARG A 190 11.94 -3.14 -7.59
C ARG A 190 11.12 -3.26 -8.89
N SER A 191 10.18 -2.35 -9.14
CA SER A 191 9.30 -2.39 -10.32
C SER A 191 9.75 -1.49 -11.47
N THR A 192 10.86 -0.76 -11.29
CA THR A 192 11.45 0.07 -12.35
C THR A 192 11.85 -0.78 -13.56
N GLY A 193 11.33 -0.38 -14.73
CA GLY A 193 11.62 -1.07 -16.00
C GLY A 193 10.88 -2.39 -16.21
N THR A 194 9.95 -2.77 -15.32
CA THR A 194 9.16 -4.02 -15.44
C THR A 194 7.84 -3.85 -16.18
N SER A 195 7.49 -2.63 -16.62
CA SER A 195 6.26 -2.40 -17.36
C SER A 195 6.23 -3.18 -18.66
N SER A 196 5.13 -3.89 -18.92
CA SER A 196 4.84 -4.52 -20.20
C SER A 196 4.28 -3.53 -21.23
N LEU A 197 3.92 -2.33 -20.81
CA LEU A 197 3.46 -1.26 -21.67
C LEU A 197 4.70 -0.61 -22.33
N LYS A 198 4.72 -0.60 -23.66
CA LYS A 198 5.73 0.10 -24.47
C LYS A 198 5.18 1.44 -24.93
#